data_c48315670c5ee68ca3599e3dccb3d767
#
_entry.id   c48315670c5ee68ca3599e3dccb3d767
#
_cell.length_a   1.000
_cell.length_b   1.000
_cell.length_c   1.000
_cell.angle_alpha   90.00
_cell.angle_beta   90.00
_cell.angle_gamma   90.00
#
_symmetry.space_group_name_H-M   'P 1'
#
loop_
_entity.id
_entity.type
_entity.pdbx_description
1 polymer ?
#
loop_
_entity_poly.entity_id
_entity_poly.type
_entity_poly.pdbx_seq_one_letter_code
_entity_poly.pdbx_strand_id
1 'polypeptide(L)'
;IPFDYSCNSYYKENAERQPDLIDGRYGDWRRATKTWSPYHPSYDDYQVSGNCHRWITRCLSLDSRLIKIGISDVEQAFIQAKEGRPTILSFSNHDFRDMREEVKYVQSLIFQTSKKYTDVNFYFCNAIEAMQRAEGLTPEYGKLQIFPSINKLRNTAVIRITAQKEIFGTQPFFVFKTVSGQYLWDNLDYGEDTRSWSYVFDDKTI
;
A
#
# COMPACT_ATOMS: atom_id res chain seq x y z
N ILE A 1 4.06 -6.28 2.84
CA ILE A 1 4.39 -7.65 3.33
C ILE A 1 5.80 -7.94 2.90
N PRO A 2 6.71 -8.32 3.82
CA PRO A 2 8.12 -8.52 3.49
C PRO A 2 8.41 -9.78 2.68
N PHE A 3 7.41 -10.65 2.46
CA PHE A 3 7.53 -11.89 1.73
C PHE A 3 6.41 -12.05 0.72
N ASP A 4 6.72 -12.62 -0.43
CA ASP A 4 5.71 -13.00 -1.42
C ASP A 4 5.18 -14.41 -1.12
N TYR A 5 4.24 -14.49 -0.22
CA TYR A 5 3.60 -15.76 0.13
C TYR A 5 2.75 -16.35 -1.01
N SER A 6 2.33 -15.52 -1.96
CA SER A 6 1.50 -15.98 -3.08
C SER A 6 2.24 -16.95 -4.01
N CYS A 7 3.57 -16.86 -4.05
CA CYS A 7 4.41 -17.63 -4.96
C CYS A 7 5.26 -18.71 -4.29
N ASN A 8 5.27 -18.79 -2.97
CA ASN A 8 6.18 -19.64 -2.25
C ASN A 8 5.58 -21.00 -1.92
N SER A 9 6.05 -22.06 -2.59
CA SER A 9 5.64 -23.44 -2.31
C SER A 9 5.97 -23.89 -0.88
N TYR A 10 7.06 -23.38 -0.30
CA TYR A 10 7.45 -23.70 1.07
C TYR A 10 6.32 -23.44 2.06
N TYR A 11 5.65 -22.30 1.96
CA TYR A 11 4.55 -21.96 2.86
C TYR A 11 3.28 -22.75 2.58
N LYS A 12 3.08 -23.23 1.36
CA LYS A 12 1.97 -24.14 1.04
C LYS A 12 2.14 -25.49 1.69
N GLU A 13 3.37 -26.01 1.68
CA GLU A 13 3.71 -27.32 2.24
C GLU A 13 3.79 -27.29 3.78
N ASN A 14 4.16 -26.15 4.34
CA ASN A 14 4.36 -25.96 5.78
C ASN A 14 3.36 -24.96 6.37
N ALA A 15 2.10 -25.10 6.02
CA ALA A 15 1.04 -24.17 6.42
C ALA A 15 0.93 -23.98 7.93
N GLU A 16 1.15 -25.07 8.69
CA GLU A 16 1.12 -25.08 10.15
C GLU A 16 2.25 -24.29 10.80
N ARG A 17 3.29 -23.97 10.04
CA ARG A 17 4.44 -23.18 10.51
C ARG A 17 4.37 -21.71 10.06
N GLN A 18 3.30 -21.33 9.42
CA GLN A 18 3.16 -19.97 8.94
C GLN A 18 2.90 -19.02 10.12
N PRO A 19 3.75 -18.00 10.33
CA PRO A 19 3.68 -17.16 11.53
C PRO A 19 2.37 -16.42 11.71
N ASP A 20 1.71 -16.02 10.63
CA ASP A 20 0.44 -15.29 10.64
C ASP A 20 -0.72 -16.13 11.16
N LEU A 21 -0.65 -17.46 11.01
CA LEU A 21 -1.64 -18.37 11.58
C LEU A 21 -1.45 -18.60 13.08
N ILE A 22 -0.23 -18.35 13.60
CA ILE A 22 0.11 -18.58 14.99
C ILE A 22 0.02 -17.30 15.81
N ASP A 23 0.62 -16.22 15.32
CA ASP A 23 0.77 -14.98 16.07
C ASP A 23 0.17 -13.73 15.37
N GLY A 24 -0.42 -13.91 14.19
CA GLY A 24 -1.12 -12.85 13.45
C GLY A 24 -0.25 -11.69 12.96
N ARG A 25 1.08 -11.89 12.84
CA ARG A 25 1.99 -10.83 12.39
C ARG A 25 1.96 -10.59 10.89
N TYR A 26 1.68 -11.64 10.13
CA TYR A 26 1.70 -11.62 8.67
C TYR A 26 0.35 -12.11 8.16
N GLY A 27 -0.16 -11.55 7.11
CA GLY A 27 -1.38 -12.05 6.48
C GLY A 27 -1.14 -13.38 5.74
N ASP A 28 -2.13 -14.24 5.67
CA ASP A 28 -2.10 -15.42 4.80
C ASP A 28 -2.32 -15.02 3.34
N TRP A 29 -1.31 -15.18 2.51
CA TRP A 29 -1.31 -14.76 1.10
C TRP A 29 -1.21 -15.93 0.12
N ARG A 30 -1.36 -17.18 0.61
CA ARG A 30 -1.19 -18.39 -0.21
C ARG A 30 -2.17 -18.49 -1.37
N ARG A 31 -3.36 -17.91 -1.22
CA ARG A 31 -4.42 -17.90 -2.23
C ARG A 31 -4.46 -16.60 -3.05
N ALA A 32 -3.66 -15.62 -2.67
CA ALA A 32 -3.62 -14.35 -3.38
C ALA A 32 -3.12 -14.52 -4.82
N THR A 33 -3.56 -13.64 -5.69
CA THR A 33 -3.14 -13.62 -7.08
C THR A 33 -1.64 -13.39 -7.20
N LYS A 34 -1.01 -14.06 -8.18
CA LYS A 34 0.41 -13.91 -8.52
C LYS A 34 0.66 -12.83 -9.57
N THR A 35 -0.39 -12.15 -10.02
CA THR A 35 -0.27 -11.05 -10.99
C THR A 35 0.36 -9.82 -10.34
N TRP A 36 0.97 -8.99 -11.17
CA TRP A 36 1.47 -7.67 -10.80
C TRP A 36 0.40 -6.57 -10.94
N SER A 37 -0.84 -6.93 -11.30
CA SER A 37 -1.95 -5.97 -11.31
C SER A 37 -2.44 -5.73 -9.88
N PRO A 38 -2.65 -4.48 -9.49
CA PRO A 38 -3.35 -4.19 -8.24
C PRO A 38 -4.81 -4.66 -8.30
N TYR A 39 -5.41 -4.92 -7.16
CA TYR A 39 -6.80 -5.28 -7.06
C TYR A 39 -7.45 -4.73 -5.80
N HIS A 40 -8.75 -4.52 -5.84
CA HIS A 40 -9.56 -4.28 -4.65
C HIS A 40 -9.87 -5.62 -3.99
N PRO A 41 -9.60 -5.79 -2.69
CA PRO A 41 -9.95 -7.04 -2.02
C PRO A 41 -11.45 -7.15 -1.73
N SER A 42 -11.91 -8.37 -1.50
CA SER A 42 -13.18 -8.62 -0.86
C SER A 42 -13.15 -8.23 0.62
N TYR A 43 -14.30 -7.85 1.18
CA TYR A 43 -14.41 -7.60 2.63
C TYR A 43 -14.28 -8.88 3.45
N ASP A 44 -14.70 -10.02 2.90
CA ASP A 44 -14.68 -11.30 3.59
C ASP A 44 -13.34 -12.03 3.45
N ASP A 45 -12.64 -11.80 2.34
CA ASP A 45 -11.36 -12.44 2.04
C ASP A 45 -10.45 -11.51 1.24
N TYR A 46 -9.47 -10.94 1.90
CA TYR A 46 -8.53 -10.00 1.28
C TYR A 46 -7.64 -10.62 0.18
N GLN A 47 -7.57 -11.95 0.07
CA GLN A 47 -6.83 -12.65 -0.98
C GLN A 47 -7.61 -12.72 -2.31
N VAL A 48 -8.89 -12.37 -2.29
CA VAL A 48 -9.79 -12.45 -3.44
C VAL A 48 -10.22 -11.04 -3.87
N SER A 49 -10.31 -10.82 -5.16
CA SER A 49 -10.82 -9.56 -5.71
C SER A 49 -12.27 -9.32 -5.30
N GLY A 50 -12.59 -8.07 -4.96
CA GLY A 50 -13.91 -7.64 -4.54
C GLY A 50 -14.08 -6.13 -4.69
N ASN A 51 -14.84 -5.51 -3.80
CA ASN A 51 -15.25 -4.11 -3.88
C ASN A 51 -14.84 -3.27 -2.65
N CYS A 52 -13.91 -3.73 -1.84
CA CYS A 52 -13.34 -2.91 -0.78
C CYS A 52 -12.61 -1.70 -1.39
N HIS A 53 -12.71 -0.53 -0.75
CA HIS A 53 -12.05 0.68 -1.22
C HIS A 53 -10.51 0.67 -1.11
N ARG A 54 -9.94 -0.33 -0.46
CA ARG A 54 -8.49 -0.50 -0.35
C ARG A 54 -7.91 -1.17 -1.58
N TRP A 55 -6.61 -0.97 -1.75
CA TRP A 55 -5.84 -1.61 -2.81
C TRP A 55 -4.86 -2.62 -2.25
N ILE A 56 -4.68 -3.69 -2.97
CA ILE A 56 -3.64 -4.68 -2.71
C ILE A 56 -2.81 -4.84 -3.98
N THR A 57 -1.49 -4.85 -3.83
CA THR A 57 -0.55 -5.21 -4.88
C THR A 57 0.46 -6.22 -4.35
N ARG A 58 0.89 -7.12 -5.23
CA ARG A 58 1.98 -8.06 -4.94
C ARG A 58 3.25 -7.26 -4.61
N CYS A 59 3.96 -7.68 -3.57
CA CYS A 59 5.21 -7.06 -3.15
C CYS A 59 6.24 -8.12 -2.81
N LEU A 60 7.43 -8.02 -3.38
CA LEU A 60 8.55 -8.91 -3.10
C LEU A 60 9.52 -8.33 -2.08
N SER A 61 10.15 -9.20 -1.32
CA SER A 61 11.24 -8.80 -0.43
C SER A 61 12.55 -8.68 -1.20
N LEU A 62 13.32 -7.65 -0.91
CA LEU A 62 14.65 -7.44 -1.47
C LEU A 62 15.70 -8.36 -0.83
N ASP A 63 15.51 -8.70 0.43
CA ASP A 63 16.45 -9.51 1.20
C ASP A 63 15.71 -10.42 2.18
N SER A 64 15.12 -11.44 1.64
CA SER A 64 14.51 -12.53 2.38
C SER A 64 15.45 -13.72 2.42
N ARG A 65 15.47 -14.44 3.55
CA ARG A 65 16.18 -15.72 3.67
C ARG A 65 15.58 -16.81 2.79
N LEU A 66 14.34 -16.64 2.39
CA LEU A 66 13.57 -17.68 1.69
C LEU A 66 13.41 -17.35 0.21
N ILE A 67 13.07 -16.12 -0.10
CA ILE A 67 12.83 -15.64 -1.47
C ILE A 67 13.49 -14.27 -1.63
N LYS A 68 14.20 -14.12 -2.72
CA LYS A 68 14.74 -12.85 -3.17
C LYS A 68 14.20 -12.55 -4.56
N ILE A 69 13.85 -11.29 -4.82
CA ILE A 69 13.47 -10.86 -6.16
C ILE A 69 14.58 -11.21 -7.17
N GLY A 70 14.19 -11.78 -8.29
CA GLY A 70 15.10 -12.19 -9.35
C GLY A 70 14.70 -11.62 -10.71
N ILE A 71 15.53 -11.89 -11.72
CA ILE A 71 15.29 -11.43 -13.10
C ILE A 71 13.96 -11.94 -13.65
N SER A 72 13.57 -13.16 -13.31
CA SER A 72 12.32 -13.77 -13.77
C SER A 72 11.08 -13.02 -13.25
N ASP A 73 11.12 -12.49 -12.03
CA ASP A 73 10.02 -11.70 -11.46
C ASP A 73 9.85 -10.39 -12.21
N VAL A 74 10.96 -9.72 -12.53
CA VAL A 74 10.97 -8.49 -13.32
C VAL A 74 10.50 -8.75 -14.74
N GLU A 75 10.97 -9.83 -15.38
CA GLU A 75 10.52 -10.21 -16.73
C GLU A 75 9.02 -10.48 -16.79
N GLN A 76 8.44 -11.16 -15.79
CA GLN A 76 7.01 -11.37 -15.70
C GLN A 76 6.23 -10.05 -15.63
N ALA A 77 6.72 -9.07 -14.86
CA ALA A 77 6.10 -7.76 -14.81
C ALA A 77 6.15 -7.04 -16.16
N PHE A 78 7.27 -7.09 -16.86
CA PHE A 78 7.41 -6.48 -18.19
C PHE A 78 6.52 -7.17 -19.24
N ILE A 79 6.43 -8.51 -19.22
CA ILE A 79 5.52 -9.27 -20.09
C ILE A 79 4.07 -8.84 -19.82
N GLN A 80 3.66 -8.75 -18.56
CA GLN A 80 2.31 -8.32 -18.21
C GLN A 80 2.02 -6.90 -18.67
N ALA A 81 2.97 -5.97 -18.51
CA ALA A 81 2.82 -4.60 -18.99
C ALA A 81 2.73 -4.52 -20.52
N LYS A 82 3.51 -5.33 -21.23
CA LYS A 82 3.46 -5.44 -22.70
C LYS A 82 2.10 -5.96 -23.20
N GLU A 83 1.42 -6.78 -22.42
CA GLU A 83 0.05 -7.24 -22.69
C GLU A 83 -1.00 -6.14 -22.43
N GLY A 84 -0.60 -4.93 -22.05
CA GLY A 84 -1.49 -3.80 -21.77
C GLY A 84 -2.21 -3.86 -20.42
N ARG A 85 -1.77 -4.74 -19.53
CA ARG A 85 -2.35 -4.82 -18.18
C ARG A 85 -1.68 -3.83 -17.22
N PRO A 86 -2.43 -3.14 -16.36
CA PRO A 86 -1.86 -2.35 -15.28
C PRO A 86 -0.88 -3.18 -14.46
N THR A 87 0.34 -2.68 -14.29
CA THR A 87 1.42 -3.45 -13.67
C THR A 87 2.18 -2.61 -12.67
N ILE A 88 2.24 -3.09 -11.43
CA ILE A 88 3.03 -2.47 -10.34
C ILE A 88 4.04 -3.50 -9.85
N LEU A 89 5.29 -3.34 -10.23
CA LEU A 89 6.40 -4.11 -9.66
C LEU A 89 6.82 -3.45 -8.35
N SER A 90 6.32 -3.96 -7.24
CA SER A 90 6.65 -3.44 -5.93
C SER A 90 7.60 -4.35 -5.16
N PHE A 91 8.43 -3.71 -4.35
CA PHE A 91 9.36 -4.40 -3.47
C PHE A 91 9.52 -3.64 -2.16
N SER A 92 9.90 -4.36 -1.12
CA SER A 92 10.05 -3.82 0.22
C SER A 92 11.32 -4.32 0.90
N ASN A 93 11.78 -3.55 1.86
CA ASN A 93 12.83 -3.92 2.80
C ASN A 93 12.62 -3.17 4.11
N HIS A 94 13.42 -3.48 5.13
CA HIS A 94 13.43 -2.79 6.40
C HIS A 94 14.38 -1.59 6.38
N ASP A 95 14.01 -0.53 7.05
CA ASP A 95 14.72 0.75 7.12
C ASP A 95 15.85 0.81 8.17
N PHE A 96 16.03 -0.25 8.95
CA PHE A 96 17.05 -0.30 10.00
C PHE A 96 18.49 -0.54 9.51
N ARG A 97 18.68 -0.61 8.19
CA ARG A 97 19.97 -0.85 7.57
C ARG A 97 20.15 -0.04 6.28
N ASP A 98 21.38 0.01 5.80
CA ASP A 98 21.69 0.62 4.50
C ASP A 98 21.15 -0.24 3.35
N MET A 99 20.20 0.30 2.62
CA MET A 99 19.54 -0.39 1.50
C MET A 99 20.11 -0.04 0.14
N ARG A 100 21.20 0.71 0.07
CA ARG A 100 21.71 1.20 -1.22
C ARG A 100 22.08 0.06 -2.18
N GLU A 101 22.66 -1.00 -1.69
CA GLU A 101 23.07 -2.13 -2.53
C GLU A 101 21.86 -2.93 -3.06
N GLU A 102 20.83 -3.10 -2.25
CA GLU A 102 19.59 -3.76 -2.66
C GLU A 102 18.83 -2.91 -3.71
N VAL A 103 18.79 -1.60 -3.53
CA VAL A 103 18.21 -0.69 -4.52
C VAL A 103 18.95 -0.76 -5.85
N LYS A 104 20.29 -0.72 -5.83
CA LYS A 104 21.11 -0.88 -7.03
C LYS A 104 20.89 -2.24 -7.72
N TYR A 105 20.76 -3.30 -6.92
CA TYR A 105 20.48 -4.63 -7.44
C TYR A 105 19.16 -4.65 -8.21
N VAL A 106 18.07 -4.16 -7.62
CA VAL A 106 16.77 -4.12 -8.31
C VAL A 106 16.81 -3.22 -9.53
N GLN A 107 17.44 -2.05 -9.45
CA GLN A 107 17.65 -1.18 -10.60
C GLN A 107 18.36 -1.91 -11.73
N SER A 108 19.39 -2.70 -11.42
CA SER A 108 20.15 -3.47 -12.42
C SER A 108 19.26 -4.50 -13.13
N LEU A 109 18.39 -5.20 -12.39
CA LEU A 109 17.43 -6.16 -12.96
C LEU A 109 16.43 -5.47 -13.89
N ILE A 110 15.88 -4.32 -13.46
CA ILE A 110 14.92 -3.53 -14.25
C ILE A 110 15.59 -3.03 -15.54
N PHE A 111 16.77 -2.42 -15.46
CA PHE A 111 17.49 -1.93 -16.64
C PHE A 111 17.97 -3.06 -17.57
N GLN A 112 18.32 -4.21 -17.02
CA GLN A 112 18.63 -5.38 -17.86
C GLN A 112 17.39 -5.85 -18.61
N THR A 113 16.26 -5.94 -17.96
CA THR A 113 15.00 -6.39 -18.55
C THR A 113 14.46 -5.39 -19.57
N SER A 114 14.54 -4.09 -19.29
CA SER A 114 14.05 -3.05 -20.21
C SER A 114 14.76 -3.06 -21.58
N LYS A 115 15.99 -3.55 -21.65
CA LYS A 115 16.70 -3.73 -22.94
C LYS A 115 16.09 -4.79 -23.83
N LYS A 116 15.38 -5.78 -23.24
CA LYS A 116 14.67 -6.83 -23.99
C LYS A 116 13.23 -6.38 -24.37
N TYR A 117 12.63 -5.51 -23.59
CA TYR A 117 11.24 -5.05 -23.73
C TYR A 117 11.21 -3.55 -24.00
N THR A 118 11.78 -3.14 -25.13
CA THR A 118 11.97 -1.72 -25.50
C THR A 118 10.67 -0.97 -25.76
N ASP A 119 9.58 -1.67 -25.92
CA ASP A 119 8.23 -1.18 -26.10
C ASP A 119 7.45 -0.99 -24.79
N VAL A 120 8.07 -1.35 -23.65
CA VAL A 120 7.48 -1.16 -22.31
C VAL A 120 8.13 0.04 -21.62
N ASN A 121 7.29 1.02 -21.26
CA ASN A 121 7.72 2.15 -20.45
C ASN A 121 7.49 1.85 -18.96
N PHE A 122 8.41 2.29 -18.11
CA PHE A 122 8.30 2.16 -16.68
C PHE A 122 8.67 3.46 -15.96
N TYR A 123 8.15 3.63 -14.73
CA TYR A 123 8.38 4.80 -13.90
C TYR A 123 8.72 4.36 -12.49
N PHE A 124 9.74 4.99 -11.90
CA PHE A 124 9.96 4.89 -10.46
C PHE A 124 9.05 5.90 -9.77
N CYS A 125 8.23 5.42 -8.84
CA CYS A 125 7.27 6.27 -8.14
C CYS A 125 6.97 5.70 -6.75
N ASN A 126 6.34 6.50 -5.91
CA ASN A 126 5.83 6.03 -4.62
C ASN A 126 4.53 5.21 -4.80
N ALA A 127 4.06 4.59 -3.72
CA ALA A 127 2.90 3.70 -3.77
C ALA A 127 1.61 4.41 -4.22
N ILE A 128 1.41 5.66 -3.82
CA ILE A 128 0.21 6.44 -4.21
C ILE A 128 0.23 6.72 -5.71
N GLU A 129 1.36 7.21 -6.22
CA GLU A 129 1.54 7.46 -7.65
C GLU A 129 1.41 6.19 -8.49
N ALA A 130 1.95 5.08 -8.01
CA ALA A 130 1.84 3.79 -8.69
C ALA A 130 0.38 3.37 -8.85
N MET A 131 -0.41 3.49 -7.78
CA MET A 131 -1.84 3.15 -7.80
C MET A 131 -2.63 4.11 -8.70
N GLN A 132 -2.38 5.43 -8.63
CA GLN A 132 -3.03 6.39 -9.51
C GLN A 132 -2.78 6.07 -10.99
N ARG A 133 -1.54 5.76 -11.35
CA ARG A 133 -1.19 5.38 -12.73
C ARG A 133 -1.83 4.05 -13.15
N ALA A 134 -1.90 3.09 -12.26
CA ALA A 134 -2.56 1.80 -12.53
C ALA A 134 -4.07 1.97 -12.80
N GLU A 135 -4.69 2.98 -12.18
CA GLU A 135 -6.08 3.39 -12.42
C GLU A 135 -6.26 4.31 -13.65
N GLY A 136 -5.20 4.57 -14.39
CA GLY A 136 -5.25 5.50 -15.52
C GLY A 136 -5.37 6.97 -15.11
N LEU A 137 -5.15 7.29 -13.83
CA LEU A 137 -5.18 8.65 -13.33
C LEU A 137 -3.82 9.32 -13.51
N THR A 138 -3.83 10.62 -13.77
CA THR A 138 -2.61 11.42 -13.72
C THR A 138 -2.35 11.82 -12.29
N PRO A 139 -1.16 11.52 -11.72
CA PRO A 139 -0.82 11.98 -10.38
C PRO A 139 -0.90 13.49 -10.28
N GLU A 140 -1.71 13.99 -9.36
CA GLU A 140 -1.84 15.42 -9.11
C GLU A 140 -0.94 15.84 -7.95
N TYR A 141 -0.01 16.74 -8.23
CA TYR A 141 0.85 17.38 -7.23
C TYR A 141 0.30 18.77 -6.92
N GLY A 142 -0.44 18.89 -5.86
CA GLY A 142 -1.01 20.18 -5.47
C GLY A 142 -1.47 20.19 -4.02
N LYS A 143 -1.61 21.41 -3.48
CA LYS A 143 -2.17 21.57 -2.14
C LYS A 143 -3.68 21.30 -2.20
N LEU A 144 -4.13 20.31 -1.42
CA LEU A 144 -5.55 20.11 -1.17
C LEU A 144 -6.04 21.20 -0.21
N GLN A 145 -7.12 21.88 -0.58
CA GLN A 145 -7.80 22.77 0.36
C GLN A 145 -8.71 21.94 1.26
N ILE A 146 -8.51 22.09 2.56
CA ILE A 146 -9.32 21.44 3.59
C ILE A 146 -9.99 22.50 4.47
N PHE A 147 -11.17 22.18 4.95
CA PHE A 147 -12.02 23.06 5.78
C PHE A 147 -12.33 22.33 7.09
N PRO A 148 -11.50 22.55 8.14
CA PRO A 148 -11.77 21.96 9.45
C PRO A 148 -12.86 22.73 10.19
N SER A 149 -13.69 22.01 10.93
CA SER A 149 -14.63 22.57 11.92
C SER A 149 -14.57 21.76 13.20
N ILE A 150 -14.75 22.44 14.34
CA ILE A 150 -14.72 21.78 15.65
C ILE A 150 -16.05 22.04 16.35
N ASN A 151 -16.72 20.96 16.73
CA ASN A 151 -17.94 21.00 17.52
C ASN A 151 -17.66 20.41 18.90
N LYS A 152 -17.92 21.17 19.96
CA LYS A 152 -17.81 20.69 21.34
C LYS A 152 -19.19 20.27 21.84
N LEU A 153 -19.31 19.05 22.31
CA LEU A 153 -20.50 18.44 22.87
C LEU A 153 -20.19 17.93 24.27
N ARG A 154 -20.52 18.74 25.30
CA ARG A 154 -20.20 18.43 26.71
C ARG A 154 -18.71 18.07 26.86
N ASN A 155 -18.44 16.81 27.10
CA ASN A 155 -17.12 16.24 27.35
C ASN A 155 -16.47 15.62 26.08
N THR A 156 -16.99 15.87 24.94
CA THR A 156 -16.48 15.38 23.64
C THR A 156 -16.21 16.56 22.72
N ALA A 157 -15.18 16.47 21.94
CA ALA A 157 -14.95 17.39 20.80
C ALA A 157 -14.89 16.56 19.51
N VAL A 158 -15.64 16.99 18.52
CA VAL A 158 -15.65 16.38 17.19
C VAL A 158 -15.01 17.35 16.22
N ILE A 159 -13.91 16.93 15.62
CA ILE A 159 -13.32 17.59 14.46
C ILE A 159 -13.99 17.00 13.23
N ARG A 160 -14.52 17.86 12.38
CA ARG A 160 -14.95 17.50 11.02
C ARG A 160 -14.05 18.19 10.01
N ILE A 161 -13.62 17.45 9.01
CA ILE A 161 -12.76 17.93 7.94
C ILE A 161 -13.46 17.67 6.62
N THR A 162 -13.61 18.69 5.82
CA THR A 162 -14.12 18.58 4.45
C THR A 162 -13.03 19.01 3.48
N ALA A 163 -12.91 18.33 2.36
CA ALA A 163 -11.96 18.67 1.31
C ALA A 163 -12.67 19.30 0.10
N GLN A 164 -11.95 20.15 -0.61
CA GLN A 164 -12.44 20.79 -1.84
C GLN A 164 -12.79 19.76 -2.92
N LYS A 165 -12.03 18.67 -2.98
CA LYS A 165 -12.21 17.57 -3.94
C LYS A 165 -11.95 16.23 -3.24
N GLU A 166 -12.34 15.15 -3.89
CA GLU A 166 -12.00 13.81 -3.44
C GLU A 166 -10.49 13.60 -3.33
N ILE A 167 -10.08 12.82 -2.36
CA ILE A 167 -8.68 12.40 -2.24
C ILE A 167 -8.51 11.01 -2.85
N PHE A 168 -7.32 10.75 -3.35
CA PHE A 168 -6.95 9.39 -3.71
C PHE A 168 -6.58 8.61 -2.44
N GLY A 169 -7.27 7.51 -2.22
CA GLY A 169 -7.13 6.70 -1.02
C GLY A 169 -8.40 6.68 -0.18
N THR A 170 -8.34 6.02 0.96
CA THR A 170 -9.54 5.76 1.76
C THR A 170 -9.72 6.76 2.90
N GLN A 171 -8.67 7.05 3.64
CA GLN A 171 -8.72 7.87 4.85
C GLN A 171 -7.46 8.74 4.94
N PRO A 172 -7.60 10.02 5.32
CA PRO A 172 -6.46 10.85 5.66
C PRO A 172 -5.81 10.37 6.96
N PHE A 173 -4.49 10.44 6.99
CA PHE A 173 -3.71 10.30 8.22
C PHE A 173 -3.80 11.60 9.01
N PHE A 174 -4.08 11.51 10.30
CA PHE A 174 -4.28 12.64 11.18
C PHE A 174 -3.24 12.64 12.31
N VAL A 175 -2.61 13.78 12.50
CA VAL A 175 -1.65 13.98 13.59
C VAL A 175 -2.06 15.20 14.37
N PHE A 176 -2.06 15.09 15.68
CA PHE A 176 -2.32 16.22 16.57
C PHE A 176 -1.32 16.28 17.72
N LYS A 177 -1.11 17.49 18.20
CA LYS A 177 -0.21 17.77 19.32
C LYS A 177 -1.03 18.13 20.55
N THR A 178 -0.85 17.42 21.64
CA THR A 178 -1.48 17.71 22.91
C THR A 178 -0.93 18.98 23.57
N VAL A 179 -1.64 19.52 24.53
CA VAL A 179 -1.16 20.65 25.36
C VAL A 179 0.13 20.30 26.11
N SER A 180 0.29 19.04 26.49
CA SER A 180 1.53 18.53 27.12
C SER A 180 2.70 18.39 26.15
N GLY A 181 2.49 18.63 24.85
CA GLY A 181 3.54 18.56 23.83
C GLY A 181 3.71 17.19 23.17
N GLN A 182 2.93 16.20 23.52
CA GLN A 182 2.95 14.87 22.89
C GLN A 182 2.29 14.91 21.52
N TYR A 183 2.83 14.15 20.58
CA TYR A 183 2.20 13.91 19.28
C TYR A 183 1.47 12.59 19.30
N LEU A 184 0.21 12.62 18.93
CA LEU A 184 -0.63 11.44 18.75
C LEU A 184 -1.09 11.40 17.29
N TRP A 185 -1.39 10.22 16.80
CA TRP A 185 -1.77 10.02 15.41
C TRP A 185 -2.81 8.92 15.27
N ASP A 186 -3.64 9.07 14.26
CA ASP A 186 -4.66 8.10 13.87
C ASP A 186 -5.08 8.35 12.42
N ASN A 187 -5.97 7.52 11.90
CA ASN A 187 -6.70 7.82 10.68
C ASN A 187 -8.02 8.50 11.04
N LEU A 188 -8.44 9.45 10.19
CA LEU A 188 -9.77 10.04 10.32
C LEU A 188 -10.85 9.01 9.98
N ASP A 189 -11.95 9.01 10.73
CA ASP A 189 -13.13 8.24 10.40
C ASP A 189 -13.84 8.78 9.15
N TYR A 190 -14.51 7.92 8.41
CA TYR A 190 -15.31 8.33 7.25
C TYR A 190 -16.45 9.24 7.68
N GLY A 191 -16.68 10.28 6.89
CA GLY A 191 -17.84 11.13 6.96
C GLY A 191 -19.00 10.61 6.10
N GLU A 192 -19.89 11.52 5.73
CA GLU A 192 -21.09 11.19 4.95
C GLU A 192 -20.79 11.00 3.45
N ASP A 193 -19.67 11.52 2.98
CA ASP A 193 -19.23 11.42 1.58
C ASP A 193 -17.72 11.16 1.48
N THR A 194 -17.23 11.01 0.24
CA THR A 194 -15.82 10.74 -0.09
C THR A 194 -14.87 11.92 0.14
N ARG A 195 -15.40 13.08 0.55
CA ARG A 195 -14.65 14.32 0.79
C ARG A 195 -14.73 14.80 2.23
N SER A 196 -15.39 14.04 3.10
CA SER A 196 -15.58 14.41 4.50
C SER A 196 -15.11 13.32 5.44
N TRP A 197 -14.51 13.74 6.55
CA TRP A 197 -14.00 12.87 7.59
C TRP A 197 -14.23 13.49 8.95
N SER A 198 -14.18 12.68 10.00
CA SER A 198 -14.30 13.16 11.38
C SER A 198 -13.28 12.48 12.30
N TYR A 199 -13.06 13.10 13.44
CA TYR A 199 -12.34 12.51 14.55
C TYR A 199 -12.99 12.95 15.86
N VAL A 200 -13.18 12.02 16.77
CA VAL A 200 -13.82 12.28 18.05
C VAL A 200 -12.79 12.21 19.17
N PHE A 201 -12.67 13.29 19.93
CA PHE A 201 -11.90 13.33 21.16
C PHE A 201 -12.84 13.16 22.35
N ASP A 202 -12.55 12.22 23.21
CA ASP A 202 -13.22 12.08 24.51
C ASP A 202 -12.39 12.77 25.63
N ASP A 203 -12.99 12.87 26.82
CA ASP A 203 -12.36 13.48 28.01
C ASP A 203 -11.05 12.85 28.44
N LYS A 204 -10.76 11.64 27.96
CA LYS A 204 -9.54 10.92 28.31
C LYS A 204 -8.40 11.19 27.32
N THR A 205 -8.75 11.76 26.18
CA THR A 205 -7.83 12.01 25.06
C THR A 205 -7.35 13.47 25.02
N ILE A 206 -8.08 14.39 25.68
CA ILE A 206 -7.76 15.84 25.72
C ILE A 206 -7.09 16.22 27.08
#